data_6211ab950319217ded544c6881ddf37a
#
_entry.id   6211ab950319217ded544c6881ddf37a
#
_cell.length_a   1.000
_cell.length_b   1.000
_cell.length_c   1.000
_cell.angle_alpha   90.00
_cell.angle_beta   90.00
_cell.angle_gamma   90.00
#
_symmetry.space_group_name_H-M   'P 1'
#
loop_
_entity.id
_entity.type
_entity.pdbx_description
1 polymer ?
#
loop_
_entity_poly.entity_id
_entity_poly.type
_entity_poly.pdbx_seq_one_letter_code
_entity_poly.pdbx_strand_id
1 'polypeptide(L)'
;MRYFLDTEYNGIGGELLSIALVPDDGDELYLTFKASAPLLEWVERHVVPYLDSVPEQLSCPRLTREDASHALERYLRHDEEPLIFADWPEDIAQLCNLMITGPGEMVDVRQVTFRLAPMNNFSTAANSKVPHNALHDARALRDHILAME
;
A
#
# COMPACT_ATOMS: atom_id res chain seq x y z
N MET A 1 -11.85 -10.41 -5.24
CA MET A 1 -10.42 -10.78 -5.38
C MET A 1 -9.69 -10.44 -4.09
N ARG A 2 -8.60 -11.15 -3.76
CA ARG A 2 -7.74 -10.82 -2.63
C ARG A 2 -6.61 -9.89 -3.07
N TYR A 3 -6.30 -8.93 -2.23
CA TYR A 3 -5.18 -8.01 -2.39
C TYR A 3 -4.34 -7.98 -1.13
N PHE A 4 -3.05 -7.88 -1.28
CA PHE A 4 -2.09 -7.75 -0.17
C PHE A 4 -1.59 -6.33 -0.14
N LEU A 5 -1.73 -5.70 1.02
CA LEU A 5 -1.49 -4.28 1.23
C LEU A 5 -0.22 -4.06 2.03
N ASP A 6 0.57 -3.11 1.58
CA ASP A 6 1.64 -2.52 2.37
C ASP A 6 1.72 -1.02 2.09
N THR A 7 2.16 -0.25 3.08
CA THR A 7 2.33 1.20 2.97
C THR A 7 3.63 1.64 3.61
N GLU A 8 4.19 2.73 3.09
CA GLU A 8 5.29 3.44 3.74
C GLU A 8 4.81 4.86 4.07
N TYR A 9 5.13 5.33 5.27
CA TYR A 9 4.66 6.61 5.76
C TYR A 9 5.73 7.29 6.63
N ASN A 10 5.54 8.58 6.88
CA ASN A 10 6.52 9.41 7.59
C ASN A 10 6.36 9.28 9.11
N GLY A 11 6.63 8.07 9.64
CA GLY A 11 6.48 7.74 11.05
C GLY A 11 5.03 7.48 11.46
N ILE A 12 4.81 7.09 12.72
CA ILE A 12 3.48 6.75 13.26
C ILE A 12 2.52 7.93 13.07
N GLY A 13 1.40 7.67 12.41
CA GLY A 13 0.40 8.69 12.10
C GLY A 13 0.84 9.73 11.08
N GLY A 14 2.01 9.53 10.47
CA GLY A 14 2.58 10.45 9.50
C GLY A 14 1.98 10.32 8.10
N GLU A 15 2.44 11.22 7.24
CA GLU A 15 1.99 11.32 5.86
C GLU A 15 2.35 10.07 5.05
N LEU A 16 1.42 9.59 4.23
CA LEU A 16 1.64 8.44 3.35
C LEU A 16 2.65 8.80 2.25
N LEU A 17 3.65 7.95 2.06
CA LEU A 17 4.70 8.11 1.05
C LEU A 17 4.56 7.14 -0.12
N SER A 18 4.09 5.92 0.15
CA SER A 18 3.78 4.95 -0.89
C SER A 18 2.72 3.96 -0.41
N ILE A 19 2.01 3.38 -1.36
CA ILE A 19 1.01 2.33 -1.12
C ILE A 19 1.06 1.32 -2.25
N ALA A 20 0.95 0.05 -1.91
CA ALA A 20 0.86 -1.04 -2.87
C ALA A 20 -0.33 -1.94 -2.56
N LEU A 21 -1.03 -2.36 -3.61
CA LEU A 21 -1.99 -3.44 -3.58
C LEU A 21 -1.54 -4.49 -4.58
N VAL A 22 -1.23 -5.67 -4.07
CA VAL A 22 -0.75 -6.80 -4.87
C VAL A 22 -1.80 -7.89 -4.85
N PRO A 23 -2.47 -8.20 -5.99
CA PRO A 23 -3.50 -9.22 -6.02
C PRO A 23 -2.90 -10.65 -6.00
N ASP A 24 -3.76 -11.64 -5.77
CA ASP A 24 -3.41 -13.06 -5.99
C ASP A 24 -2.90 -13.27 -7.41
N ASP A 25 -3.56 -12.63 -8.36
CA ASP A 25 -3.24 -12.70 -9.79
C ASP A 25 -3.72 -11.41 -10.48
N GLY A 26 -2.96 -10.92 -11.44
CA GLY A 26 -3.28 -9.73 -12.22
C GLY A 26 -2.41 -8.53 -11.92
N ASP A 27 -2.88 -7.38 -12.37
CA ASP A 27 -2.12 -6.14 -12.31
C ASP A 27 -2.00 -5.61 -10.87
N GLU A 28 -0.80 -5.20 -10.51
CA GLU A 28 -0.49 -4.61 -9.22
C GLU A 28 -0.69 -3.10 -9.25
N LEU A 29 -1.05 -2.51 -8.11
CA LEU A 29 -1.09 -1.06 -7.91
C LEU A 29 0.08 -0.64 -7.05
N TYR A 30 0.83 0.37 -7.51
CA TYR A 30 1.87 1.03 -6.72
C TYR A 30 1.78 2.54 -6.94
N LEU A 31 1.60 3.29 -5.85
CA LEU A 31 1.48 4.75 -5.88
C LEU A 31 2.49 5.37 -4.92
N THR A 32 3.10 6.47 -5.36
CA THR A 32 4.00 7.27 -4.54
C THR A 32 3.49 8.70 -4.43
N PHE A 33 3.77 9.36 -3.32
CA PHE A 33 3.18 10.63 -2.95
C PHE A 33 4.23 11.73 -2.81
N LYS A 34 3.81 12.95 -3.11
CA LYS A 34 4.57 14.14 -2.77
C LYS A 34 4.56 14.32 -1.25
N ALA A 35 5.73 14.42 -0.64
CA ALA A 35 5.84 14.74 0.77
C ALA A 35 5.62 16.24 0.98
N SER A 36 4.75 16.62 1.93
CA SER A 36 4.48 18.02 2.28
C SER A 36 5.09 18.41 3.63
N ALA A 37 5.42 17.45 4.48
CA ALA A 37 6.04 17.65 5.78
C ALA A 37 7.52 17.24 5.75
N PRO A 38 8.36 17.80 6.66
CA PRO A 38 9.73 17.32 6.82
C PRO A 38 9.76 15.84 7.15
N LEU A 39 10.65 15.09 6.48
CA LEU A 39 10.79 13.66 6.68
C LEU A 39 11.62 13.35 7.93
N LEU A 40 11.24 12.29 8.64
CA LEU A 40 12.07 11.76 9.72
C LEU A 40 13.37 11.20 9.14
N GLU A 41 14.47 11.32 9.89
CA GLU A 41 15.79 10.86 9.44
C GLU A 41 15.78 9.38 9.03
N TRP A 42 15.13 8.54 9.82
CA TRP A 42 15.01 7.11 9.50
C TRP A 42 14.30 6.87 8.17
N VAL A 43 13.24 7.63 7.90
CA VAL A 43 12.45 7.55 6.65
C VAL A 43 13.28 8.01 5.45
N GLU A 44 14.01 9.12 5.59
CA GLU A 44 14.90 9.61 4.54
C GLU A 44 15.98 8.58 4.18
N ARG A 45 16.45 7.82 5.16
CA ARG A 45 17.53 6.85 4.98
C ARG A 45 17.05 5.50 4.49
N HIS A 46 15.89 5.02 4.95
CA HIS A 46 15.43 3.65 4.75
C HIS A 46 14.23 3.49 3.82
N VAL A 47 13.51 4.55 3.52
CA VAL A 47 12.32 4.52 2.64
C VAL A 47 12.56 5.29 1.35
N VAL A 48 12.91 6.56 1.44
CA VAL A 48 13.00 7.46 0.28
C VAL A 48 13.93 6.95 -0.84
N PRO A 49 15.14 6.40 -0.55
CA PRO A 49 16.03 5.93 -1.62
C PRO A 49 15.45 4.79 -2.46
N TYR A 50 14.44 4.10 -1.94
CA TYR A 50 13.88 2.88 -2.57
C TYR A 50 12.49 3.09 -3.17
N LEU A 51 11.92 4.30 -3.09
CA LEU A 51 10.58 4.58 -3.61
C LEU A 51 10.42 4.25 -5.10
N ASP A 52 11.46 4.43 -5.89
CA ASP A 52 11.42 4.15 -7.33
C ASP A 52 12.03 2.79 -7.71
N SER A 53 12.37 1.95 -6.74
CA SER A 53 12.91 0.60 -6.95
C SER A 53 11.83 -0.41 -7.31
N VAL A 54 11.08 -0.14 -8.37
CA VAL A 54 9.95 -0.93 -8.87
C VAL A 54 10.12 -1.17 -10.37
N PRO A 55 9.41 -2.16 -10.94
CA PRO A 55 9.40 -2.36 -12.38
C PRO A 55 8.97 -1.09 -13.12
N GLU A 56 9.54 -0.85 -14.31
CA GLU A 56 9.30 0.38 -15.09
C GLU A 56 7.82 0.65 -15.32
N GLN A 57 7.02 -0.39 -15.60
CA GLN A 57 5.57 -0.25 -15.83
C GLN A 57 4.79 0.22 -14.60
N LEU A 58 5.36 0.12 -13.41
CA LEU A 58 4.76 0.59 -12.16
C LEU A 58 5.38 1.89 -11.66
N SER A 59 6.43 2.36 -12.31
CA SER A 59 7.05 3.65 -12.00
C SER A 59 6.11 4.78 -12.42
N CYS A 60 5.83 5.70 -11.49
CA CYS A 60 4.97 6.85 -11.77
C CYS A 60 5.52 8.10 -11.08
N PRO A 61 5.17 9.30 -11.56
CA PRO A 61 5.47 10.52 -10.82
C PRO A 61 4.81 10.53 -9.44
N ARG A 62 5.37 11.28 -8.52
CA ARG A 62 4.75 11.51 -7.21
C ARG A 62 3.38 12.15 -7.38
N LEU A 63 2.37 11.59 -6.74
CA LEU A 63 0.99 12.02 -6.86
C LEU A 63 0.59 12.94 -5.72
N THR A 64 -0.41 13.77 -5.98
CA THR A 64 -1.19 14.39 -4.92
C THR A 64 -2.10 13.34 -4.30
N ARG A 65 -2.56 13.59 -3.07
CA ARG A 65 -3.51 12.72 -2.41
C ARG A 65 -4.80 12.52 -3.24
N GLU A 66 -5.30 13.58 -3.86
CA GLU A 66 -6.50 13.53 -4.71
C GLU A 66 -6.30 12.61 -5.92
N ASP A 67 -5.19 12.79 -6.65
CA ASP A 67 -4.89 11.94 -7.81
C ASP A 67 -4.71 10.47 -7.42
N ALA A 68 -4.09 10.22 -6.28
CA ALA A 68 -3.93 8.87 -5.75
C ALA A 68 -5.26 8.23 -5.35
N SER A 69 -6.17 9.00 -4.73
CA SER A 69 -7.52 8.51 -4.40
C SER A 69 -8.28 8.10 -5.66
N HIS A 70 -8.19 8.88 -6.73
CA HIS A 70 -8.80 8.53 -8.02
C HIS A 70 -8.13 7.32 -8.69
N ALA A 71 -6.82 7.18 -8.57
CA ALA A 71 -6.12 5.99 -9.09
C ALA A 71 -6.55 4.73 -8.34
N LEU A 72 -6.68 4.80 -7.02
CA LEU A 72 -7.19 3.71 -6.19
C LEU A 72 -8.62 3.34 -6.58
N GLU A 73 -9.49 4.34 -6.76
CA GLU A 73 -10.87 4.14 -7.20
C GLU A 73 -10.94 3.39 -8.54
N ARG A 74 -10.19 3.84 -9.54
CA ARG A 74 -10.14 3.17 -10.84
C ARG A 74 -9.65 1.74 -10.75
N TYR A 75 -8.70 1.47 -9.88
CA TYR A 75 -8.14 0.14 -9.68
C TYR A 75 -9.13 -0.82 -9.03
N LEU A 76 -9.84 -0.40 -7.99
CA LEU A 76 -10.72 -1.27 -7.21
C LEU A 76 -12.17 -1.34 -7.71
N ARG A 77 -12.65 -0.38 -8.50
CA ARG A 77 -14.08 -0.28 -8.83
C ARG A 77 -14.64 -1.45 -9.65
N HIS A 78 -13.79 -2.24 -10.29
CA HIS A 78 -14.21 -3.40 -11.08
C HIS A 78 -14.36 -4.67 -10.23
N ASP A 79 -13.94 -4.63 -8.99
CA ASP A 79 -14.09 -5.72 -8.05
C ASP A 79 -15.27 -5.42 -7.13
N GLU A 80 -16.29 -6.27 -7.15
CA GLU A 80 -17.50 -6.06 -6.36
C GLU A 80 -17.31 -6.34 -4.88
N GLU A 81 -16.35 -7.21 -4.53
CA GLU A 81 -16.07 -7.61 -3.15
C GLU A 81 -14.55 -7.75 -2.91
N PRO A 82 -13.79 -6.65 -2.97
CA PRO A 82 -12.36 -6.72 -2.70
C PRO A 82 -12.10 -7.10 -1.25
N LEU A 83 -11.20 -8.08 -1.05
CA LEU A 83 -10.73 -8.53 0.25
C LEU A 83 -9.26 -8.13 0.40
N ILE A 84 -8.98 -7.22 1.31
CA ILE A 84 -7.66 -6.63 1.49
C ILE A 84 -7.01 -7.15 2.75
N PHE A 85 -5.85 -7.78 2.60
CA PHE A 85 -5.02 -8.31 3.67
C PHE A 85 -3.87 -7.35 3.99
N ALA A 86 -3.64 -7.12 5.29
CA ALA A 86 -2.43 -6.46 5.78
C ALA A 86 -1.92 -7.19 7.02
N ASP A 87 -0.64 -7.11 7.27
CA ASP A 87 -0.03 -7.65 8.49
C ASP A 87 0.16 -6.60 9.59
N TRP A 88 -0.05 -5.33 9.26
CA TRP A 88 0.08 -4.21 10.19
C TRP A 88 -1.14 -3.29 10.18
N PRO A 89 -1.63 -2.86 11.35
CA PRO A 89 -2.86 -2.06 11.44
C PRO A 89 -2.79 -0.71 10.73
N GLU A 90 -1.65 -0.05 10.76
CA GLU A 90 -1.52 1.28 10.16
C GLU A 90 -1.63 1.25 8.63
N ASP A 91 -1.29 0.13 7.98
CA ASP A 91 -1.49 -0.02 6.54
C ASP A 91 -2.97 0.11 6.17
N ILE A 92 -3.83 -0.56 6.95
CA ILE A 92 -5.29 -0.45 6.77
C ILE A 92 -5.76 0.98 7.05
N ALA A 93 -5.25 1.60 8.11
CA ALA A 93 -5.61 2.98 8.46
C ALA A 93 -5.21 3.96 7.34
N GLN A 94 -4.02 3.82 6.78
CA GLN A 94 -3.54 4.65 5.68
C GLN A 94 -4.40 4.48 4.42
N LEU A 95 -4.75 3.24 4.08
CA LEU A 95 -5.64 2.98 2.94
C LEU A 95 -7.03 3.57 3.18
N CYS A 96 -7.61 3.37 4.36
CA CYS A 96 -8.93 3.93 4.70
C CYS A 96 -8.93 5.46 4.61
N ASN A 97 -7.88 6.10 5.10
CA ASN A 97 -7.73 7.54 4.99
C ASN A 97 -7.63 8.01 3.53
N LEU A 98 -6.93 7.26 2.68
CA LEU A 98 -6.81 7.58 1.26
C LEU A 98 -8.15 7.48 0.53
N MET A 99 -9.05 6.63 1.01
CA MET A 99 -10.40 6.48 0.44
C MET A 99 -11.30 7.70 0.70
N ILE A 100 -11.01 8.51 1.70
CA ILE A 100 -11.81 9.70 2.06
C ILE A 100 -11.40 10.85 1.14
N THR A 101 -12.36 11.39 0.37
CA THR A 101 -12.12 12.47 -0.59
C THR A 101 -12.60 13.83 -0.10
N GLY A 102 -13.44 13.88 0.92
CA GLY A 102 -13.95 15.11 1.52
C GLY A 102 -14.89 14.82 2.69
N PRO A 103 -15.44 15.82 3.35
CA PRO A 103 -16.39 15.62 4.45
C PRO A 103 -17.62 14.81 4.00
N GLY A 104 -17.76 13.59 4.54
CA GLY A 104 -18.84 12.67 4.18
C GLY A 104 -18.74 12.10 2.77
N GLU A 105 -17.59 12.24 2.10
CA GLU A 105 -17.36 11.77 0.74
C GLU A 105 -16.21 10.76 0.71
N MET A 106 -16.34 9.75 -0.13
CA MET A 106 -15.31 8.73 -0.33
C MET A 106 -15.30 8.27 -1.79
N VAL A 107 -14.22 7.58 -2.16
CA VAL A 107 -14.09 6.92 -3.47
C VAL A 107 -15.21 5.90 -3.70
N ASP A 108 -15.58 5.71 -4.98
CA ASP A 108 -16.61 4.74 -5.38
C ASP A 108 -15.98 3.33 -5.45
N VAL A 109 -15.99 2.66 -4.30
CA VAL A 109 -15.58 1.26 -4.17
C VAL A 109 -16.75 0.45 -3.60
N ARG A 110 -16.80 -0.83 -3.96
CA ARG A 110 -17.87 -1.72 -3.50
C ARG A 110 -17.64 -2.18 -2.06
N GLN A 111 -18.18 -3.33 -1.70
CA GLN A 111 -18.07 -3.90 -0.35
C GLN A 111 -16.63 -4.34 -0.05
N VAL A 112 -15.80 -3.46 0.47
CA VAL A 112 -14.42 -3.78 0.84
C VAL A 112 -14.40 -4.48 2.19
N THR A 113 -13.72 -5.62 2.25
CA THR A 113 -13.43 -6.32 3.51
C THR A 113 -11.94 -6.21 3.81
N PHE A 114 -11.62 -5.85 5.04
CA PHE A 114 -10.24 -5.82 5.53
C PHE A 114 -9.97 -7.00 6.44
N ARG A 115 -8.81 -7.62 6.27
CA ARG A 115 -8.31 -8.65 7.18
C ARG A 115 -6.93 -8.26 7.68
N LEU A 116 -6.83 -8.01 8.98
CA LEU A 116 -5.56 -7.88 9.66
C LEU A 116 -5.07 -9.26 10.04
N ALA A 117 -3.94 -9.65 9.52
CA ALA A 117 -3.33 -10.96 9.73
C ALA A 117 -1.90 -10.79 10.28
N PRO A 118 -1.74 -10.49 11.58
CA PRO A 118 -0.42 -10.36 12.18
C PRO A 118 0.35 -11.68 12.03
N MET A 119 1.55 -11.62 11.48
CA MET A 119 2.37 -12.78 11.18
C MET A 119 3.42 -12.99 12.26
N ASN A 120 3.16 -13.95 13.16
CA ASN A 120 4.15 -14.36 14.16
C ASN A 120 5.36 -15.01 13.45
N ASN A 121 6.56 -14.57 13.81
CA ASN A 121 7.82 -15.07 13.25
C ASN A 121 8.00 -14.83 11.73
N PHE A 122 7.23 -13.90 11.15
CA PHE A 122 7.41 -13.45 9.77
C PHE A 122 7.60 -11.93 9.74
N SER A 123 8.58 -11.48 8.99
CA SER A 123 8.80 -10.06 8.71
C SER A 123 8.73 -9.84 7.20
N THR A 124 7.82 -8.99 6.76
CA THR A 124 7.73 -8.60 5.34
C THR A 124 9.04 -7.98 4.88
N ALA A 125 9.60 -7.05 5.65
CA ALA A 125 10.86 -6.41 5.32
C ALA A 125 12.02 -7.39 5.21
N ALA A 126 12.13 -8.39 6.11
CA ALA A 126 13.19 -9.39 6.06
C ALA A 126 13.08 -10.35 4.88
N ASN A 127 11.88 -10.54 4.32
CA ASN A 127 11.58 -11.44 3.21
C ASN A 127 11.35 -10.70 1.88
N SER A 128 11.37 -9.39 1.90
CA SER A 128 11.21 -8.54 0.74
C SER A 128 12.49 -8.46 -0.09
N LYS A 129 12.35 -8.39 -1.41
CA LYS A 129 13.50 -8.16 -2.31
C LYS A 129 14.07 -6.76 -2.18
N VAL A 130 13.22 -5.79 -1.83
CA VAL A 130 13.61 -4.42 -1.53
C VAL A 130 12.91 -4.00 -0.25
N PRO A 131 13.52 -4.24 0.92
CA PRO A 131 12.92 -3.89 2.21
C PRO A 131 12.54 -2.41 2.27
N HIS A 132 11.39 -2.13 2.90
CA HIS A 132 10.82 -0.79 3.03
C HIS A 132 10.42 -0.15 1.68
N ASN A 133 10.15 -0.98 0.69
CA ASN A 133 9.42 -0.60 -0.52
C ASN A 133 8.05 -1.31 -0.49
N ALA A 134 6.97 -0.55 -0.49
CA ALA A 134 5.63 -1.09 -0.29
C ALA A 134 5.25 -2.18 -1.30
N LEU A 135 5.67 -2.06 -2.57
CA LEU A 135 5.39 -3.09 -3.57
C LEU A 135 6.05 -4.42 -3.24
N HIS A 136 7.35 -4.38 -2.92
CA HIS A 136 8.10 -5.59 -2.62
C HIS A 136 7.69 -6.20 -1.28
N ASP A 137 7.34 -5.38 -0.30
CA ASP A 137 6.85 -5.84 1.00
C ASP A 137 5.46 -6.49 0.86
N ALA A 138 4.55 -5.90 0.08
CA ALA A 138 3.24 -6.50 -0.21
C ALA A 138 3.37 -7.82 -0.99
N ARG A 139 4.31 -7.92 -1.94
CA ARG A 139 4.63 -9.18 -2.64
C ARG A 139 5.12 -10.25 -1.68
N ALA A 140 5.99 -9.90 -0.73
CA ALA A 140 6.49 -10.83 0.28
C ALA A 140 5.35 -11.34 1.18
N LEU A 141 4.43 -10.48 1.57
CA LEU A 141 3.23 -10.85 2.34
C LEU A 141 2.34 -11.81 1.53
N ARG A 142 2.07 -11.50 0.28
CA ARG A 142 1.30 -12.37 -0.63
C ARG A 142 1.94 -13.76 -0.72
N ASP A 143 3.21 -13.81 -1.03
CA ASP A 143 3.91 -15.07 -1.27
C ASP A 143 3.94 -15.94 0.00
N HIS A 144 4.08 -15.31 1.17
CA HIS A 144 4.02 -16.00 2.45
C HIS A 144 2.64 -16.59 2.72
N ILE A 145 1.58 -15.81 2.52
CA ILE A 145 0.20 -16.27 2.76
C ILE A 145 -0.18 -17.38 1.78
N LEU A 146 0.16 -17.23 0.50
CA LEU A 146 -0.11 -18.27 -0.50
C LEU A 146 0.64 -19.57 -0.22
N ALA A 147 1.86 -19.48 0.32
CA ALA A 147 2.66 -20.65 0.67
C ALA A 147 2.09 -21.42 1.88
N MET A 148 1.24 -20.80 2.70
CA MET A 148 0.59 -21.46 3.85
C MET A 148 -0.73 -22.15 3.46
N GLU A 149 -1.26 -21.88 2.29
CA GLU A 149 -2.48 -22.50 1.75
C GLU A 149 -2.16 -23.80 1.01
#